data_8080d5547e8d29d53213f452a961dbae
#
_entry.id   8080d5547e8d29d53213f452a961dbae
#
_cell.length_a   1.000
_cell.length_b   1.000
_cell.length_c   1.000
_cell.angle_alpha   90.00
_cell.angle_beta   90.00
_cell.angle_gamma   90.00
#
_symmetry.space_group_name_H-M   'P 1'
#
loop_
_entity.id
_entity.type
_entity.pdbx_description
1 polymer ?
#
loop_
_entity_poly.entity_id
_entity_poly.type
_entity_poly.pdbx_seq_one_letter_code
_entity_poly.pdbx_strand_id
1 'polypeptide(L)'
;MSGQAFVEYDGASVRTPAGRLILDRLALAVAEGETLALIGRSGSGKTTALRLVNALVLPTTGAVRVAGRHTTEWDPIRLRRRTGYVIQDIGLLPHLTVAGNAGIVPELEGWETRRREARVEELLELVGLPSAEYGERYPHQLSGGQRQRVGVARALAADPPLLLLDEPFAALDPITRRELQDAFRGLQRKLAKTAIFVTHDMREAARVADRLALLADGRLLAYGTPDELAANQDPAVRTFLQAGEG
;
A
#
# COMPACT_ATOMS: atom_id res chain seq x y z
N MET A 1 19.09 12.30 10.65
CA MET A 1 19.29 10.93 11.19
C MET A 1 18.76 9.98 10.13
N SER A 2 19.66 9.29 9.40
CA SER A 2 19.24 8.27 8.43
C SER A 2 18.74 7.05 9.22
N GLY A 3 17.42 6.93 9.36
CA GLY A 3 16.80 5.72 9.91
C GLY A 3 17.21 4.51 9.04
N GLN A 4 17.34 3.35 9.68
CA GLN A 4 17.60 2.10 8.97
C GLN A 4 16.50 1.86 7.92
N ALA A 5 16.87 1.55 6.67
CA ALA A 5 15.91 1.24 5.62
C ALA A 5 15.10 0.00 6.01
N PHE A 6 13.76 0.12 6.04
CA PHE A 6 12.87 -1.00 6.26
C PHE A 6 12.56 -1.75 4.95
N VAL A 7 12.37 -0.98 3.87
CA VAL A 7 12.27 -1.52 2.51
C VAL A 7 13.35 -0.87 1.66
N GLU A 8 14.10 -1.67 0.90
CA GLU A 8 15.16 -1.21 0.02
C GLU A 8 15.04 -1.85 -1.35
N TYR A 9 15.03 -1.04 -2.38
CA TYR A 9 15.18 -1.46 -3.77
C TYR A 9 16.62 -1.17 -4.19
N ASP A 10 17.35 -2.21 -4.50
CA ASP A 10 18.79 -2.17 -4.87
C ASP A 10 18.92 -2.51 -6.36
N GLY A 11 18.71 -1.50 -7.22
CA GLY A 11 18.79 -1.65 -8.67
C GLY A 11 17.81 -2.69 -9.24
N ALA A 12 16.63 -2.84 -8.61
CA ALA A 12 15.66 -3.87 -8.96
C ALA A 12 15.07 -3.64 -10.36
N SER A 13 15.20 -4.64 -11.24
CA SER A 13 14.58 -4.62 -12.56
C SER A 13 13.62 -5.79 -12.72
N VAL A 14 12.58 -5.59 -13.52
CA VAL A 14 11.60 -6.63 -13.85
C VAL A 14 11.38 -6.67 -15.35
N ARG A 15 11.53 -7.87 -15.94
CA ARG A 15 11.18 -8.16 -17.32
C ARG A 15 10.08 -9.22 -17.37
N THR A 16 9.16 -9.07 -18.33
CA THR A 16 8.19 -10.12 -18.64
C THR A 16 8.90 -11.31 -19.30
N PRO A 17 8.29 -12.50 -19.35
CA PRO A 17 8.81 -13.64 -20.11
C PRO A 17 9.06 -13.31 -21.60
N ALA A 18 8.29 -12.38 -22.17
CA ALA A 18 8.47 -11.88 -23.54
C ALA A 18 9.59 -10.82 -23.66
N GLY A 19 10.38 -10.58 -22.61
CA GLY A 19 11.52 -9.66 -22.62
C GLY A 19 11.18 -8.17 -22.42
N ARG A 20 9.89 -7.78 -22.34
CA ARG A 20 9.48 -6.39 -22.11
C ARG A 20 9.93 -5.94 -20.71
N LEU A 21 10.64 -4.82 -20.63
CA LEU A 21 11.07 -4.20 -19.39
C LEU A 21 9.86 -3.48 -18.75
N ILE A 22 9.59 -3.80 -17.48
CA ILE A 22 8.52 -3.17 -16.67
C ILE A 22 9.13 -2.22 -15.65
N LEU A 23 10.24 -2.61 -15.02
CA LEU A 23 11.03 -1.77 -14.11
C LEU A 23 12.49 -1.85 -14.52
N ASP A 24 13.17 -0.73 -14.53
CA ASP A 24 14.58 -0.58 -14.91
C ASP A 24 15.38 0.02 -13.76
N ARG A 25 16.15 -0.82 -13.08
CA ARG A 25 17.10 -0.46 -12.02
C ARG A 25 16.52 0.48 -10.96
N LEU A 26 15.32 0.15 -10.50
CA LEU A 26 14.68 0.91 -9.40
C LEU A 26 15.58 0.87 -8.17
N ALA A 27 16.02 2.03 -7.69
CA ALA A 27 16.85 2.20 -6.51
C ALA A 27 16.24 3.29 -5.62
N LEU A 28 15.71 2.90 -4.47
CA LEU A 28 15.21 3.79 -3.42
C LEU A 28 15.09 3.02 -2.10
N ALA A 29 15.00 3.75 -1.00
CA ALA A 29 14.82 3.17 0.32
C ALA A 29 13.66 3.85 1.03
N VAL A 30 12.93 3.07 1.86
CA VAL A 30 11.87 3.54 2.75
C VAL A 30 12.32 3.27 4.17
N ALA A 31 12.36 4.31 5.00
CA ALA A 31 12.75 4.17 6.39
C ALA A 31 11.66 3.47 7.22
N GLU A 32 12.03 2.92 8.36
CA GLU A 32 11.06 2.38 9.31
C GLU A 32 10.12 3.50 9.79
N GLY A 33 8.81 3.24 9.78
CA GLY A 33 7.77 4.20 10.14
C GLY A 33 7.47 5.27 9.08
N GLU A 34 8.14 5.25 7.93
CA GLU A 34 7.92 6.18 6.82
C GLU A 34 6.78 5.73 5.91
N THR A 35 6.02 6.68 5.41
CA THR A 35 5.01 6.46 4.35
C THR A 35 5.54 6.97 3.02
N LEU A 36 5.73 6.07 2.05
CA LEU A 36 6.12 6.37 0.67
C LEU A 36 4.91 6.29 -0.26
N ALA A 37 4.69 7.29 -1.09
CA ALA A 37 3.79 7.19 -2.24
C ALA A 37 4.57 6.90 -3.53
N LEU A 38 4.18 5.85 -4.26
CA LEU A 38 4.60 5.61 -5.62
C LEU A 38 3.60 6.27 -6.57
N ILE A 39 4.04 7.29 -7.30
CA ILE A 39 3.21 8.07 -8.22
C ILE A 39 3.66 7.90 -9.66
N GLY A 40 2.79 8.15 -10.61
CA GLY A 40 3.09 8.04 -12.05
C GLY A 40 1.88 7.63 -12.87
N ARG A 41 2.00 7.69 -14.20
CA ARG A 41 0.92 7.30 -15.13
C ARG A 41 0.63 5.80 -15.04
N SER A 42 -0.53 5.39 -15.57
CA SER A 42 -0.83 3.95 -15.73
C SER A 42 0.26 3.26 -16.55
N GLY A 43 0.66 2.06 -16.14
CA GLY A 43 1.73 1.31 -16.80
C GLY A 43 3.16 1.73 -16.46
N SER A 44 3.40 2.71 -15.58
CA SER A 44 4.75 3.13 -15.19
C SER A 44 5.50 2.15 -14.27
N GLY A 45 4.87 1.05 -13.85
CA GLY A 45 5.53 0.01 -13.03
C GLY A 45 5.22 0.07 -11.52
N LYS A 46 4.40 1.00 -11.03
CA LYS A 46 4.08 1.19 -9.60
C LYS A 46 3.59 -0.08 -8.89
N THR A 47 2.54 -0.71 -9.42
CA THR A 47 2.01 -1.97 -8.89
C THR A 47 3.05 -3.08 -8.90
N THR A 48 3.92 -3.13 -9.93
CA THR A 48 5.02 -4.10 -10.01
C THR A 48 6.05 -3.82 -8.92
N ALA A 49 6.44 -2.55 -8.70
CA ALA A 49 7.33 -2.16 -7.61
C ALA A 49 6.74 -2.57 -6.25
N LEU A 50 5.44 -2.32 -6.03
CA LEU A 50 4.74 -2.73 -4.81
C LEU A 50 4.79 -4.27 -4.62
N ARG A 51 4.56 -5.04 -5.70
CA ARG A 51 4.54 -6.51 -5.68
C ARG A 51 5.91 -7.16 -5.49
N LEU A 52 6.99 -6.45 -5.75
CA LEU A 52 8.34 -6.90 -5.42
C LEU A 52 8.55 -7.01 -3.91
N VAL A 53 7.93 -6.12 -3.13
CA VAL A 53 8.11 -6.05 -1.67
C VAL A 53 7.52 -7.27 -0.95
N ASN A 54 6.37 -7.78 -1.41
CA ASN A 54 5.74 -8.96 -0.82
C ASN A 54 6.03 -10.27 -1.58
N ALA A 55 7.05 -10.24 -2.46
CA ALA A 55 7.47 -11.37 -3.28
C ALA A 55 6.33 -12.01 -4.11
N LEU A 56 5.33 -11.21 -4.54
CA LEU A 56 4.37 -11.63 -5.58
C LEU A 56 4.98 -11.56 -6.97
N VAL A 57 5.98 -10.70 -7.15
CA VAL A 57 6.86 -10.62 -8.29
C VAL A 57 8.29 -10.66 -7.75
N LEU A 58 9.18 -11.38 -8.43
CA LEU A 58 10.60 -11.40 -8.10
C LEU A 58 11.37 -10.52 -9.10
N PRO A 59 12.45 -9.83 -8.65
CA PRO A 59 13.28 -9.06 -9.56
C PRO A 59 14.02 -9.99 -10.53
N THR A 60 14.14 -9.57 -11.79
CA THR A 60 14.95 -10.26 -12.80
C THR A 60 16.44 -9.99 -12.60
N THR A 61 16.77 -8.77 -12.15
CA THR A 61 18.12 -8.34 -11.73
C THR A 61 18.01 -7.35 -10.59
N GLY A 62 19.09 -7.17 -9.83
CA GLY A 62 19.07 -6.38 -8.60
C GLY A 62 18.38 -7.13 -7.47
N ALA A 63 17.99 -6.41 -6.42
CA ALA A 63 17.41 -7.01 -5.24
C ALA A 63 16.35 -6.09 -4.60
N VAL A 64 15.47 -6.69 -3.79
CA VAL A 64 14.59 -5.97 -2.84
C VAL A 64 14.77 -6.59 -1.46
N ARG A 65 14.94 -5.73 -0.45
CA ARG A 65 15.06 -6.15 0.95
C ARG A 65 13.88 -5.62 1.76
N VAL A 66 13.42 -6.44 2.69
CA VAL A 66 12.42 -6.07 3.69
C VAL A 66 12.97 -6.42 5.07
N ALA A 67 13.02 -5.44 5.97
CA ALA A 67 13.65 -5.58 7.28
C ALA A 67 15.09 -6.16 7.19
N GLY A 68 15.89 -5.64 6.26
CA GLY A 68 17.28 -6.05 6.01
C GLY A 68 17.47 -7.37 5.30
N ARG A 69 16.42 -8.15 5.02
CA ARG A 69 16.50 -9.47 4.39
C ARG A 69 15.99 -9.45 2.96
N HIS A 70 16.66 -10.10 2.01
CA HIS A 70 16.19 -10.22 0.61
C HIS A 70 14.81 -10.89 0.54
N THR A 71 13.94 -10.36 -0.32
CA THR A 71 12.58 -10.92 -0.49
C THR A 71 12.61 -12.37 -1.02
N THR A 72 13.67 -12.75 -1.73
CA THR A 72 13.90 -14.10 -2.22
C THR A 72 14.31 -15.11 -1.13
N GLU A 73 14.76 -14.63 0.03
CA GLU A 73 15.18 -15.45 1.17
C GLU A 73 14.08 -15.63 2.21
N TRP A 74 13.01 -14.85 2.11
CA TRP A 74 11.86 -15.00 2.99
C TRP A 74 11.05 -16.25 2.61
N ASP A 75 10.48 -16.90 3.62
CA ASP A 75 9.32 -17.74 3.38
C ASP A 75 8.18 -16.84 2.85
N PRO A 76 7.65 -17.09 1.64
CA PRO A 76 6.68 -16.18 1.02
C PRO A 76 5.37 -16.05 1.82
N ILE A 77 4.96 -17.10 2.53
CA ILE A 77 3.75 -17.08 3.36
C ILE A 77 3.98 -16.17 4.57
N ARG A 78 5.11 -16.32 5.25
CA ARG A 78 5.47 -15.47 6.40
C ARG A 78 5.63 -14.01 6.00
N LEU A 79 6.28 -13.71 4.88
CA LEU A 79 6.42 -12.34 4.39
C LEU A 79 5.05 -11.70 4.15
N ARG A 80 4.16 -12.41 3.45
CA ARG A 80 2.82 -11.90 3.11
C ARG A 80 1.92 -11.74 4.33
N ARG A 81 1.98 -12.64 5.32
CA ARG A 81 1.23 -12.50 6.57
C ARG A 81 1.72 -11.34 7.45
N ARG A 82 3.01 -11.01 7.37
CA ARG A 82 3.60 -9.84 8.04
C ARG A 82 3.44 -8.53 7.25
N THR A 83 2.79 -8.59 6.09
CA THR A 83 2.55 -7.44 5.21
C THR A 83 1.05 -7.28 5.03
N GLY A 84 0.49 -6.17 5.50
CA GLY A 84 -0.88 -5.81 5.17
C GLY A 84 -0.95 -5.37 3.72
N TYR A 85 -1.80 -6.00 2.91
CA TYR A 85 -1.89 -5.68 1.48
C TYR A 85 -3.32 -5.37 1.06
N VAL A 86 -3.53 -4.14 0.58
CA VAL A 86 -4.75 -3.72 -0.11
C VAL A 86 -4.49 -3.77 -1.60
N ILE A 87 -5.17 -4.68 -2.30
CA ILE A 87 -5.08 -4.83 -3.75
C ILE A 87 -6.10 -3.93 -4.46
N GLN A 88 -5.79 -3.51 -5.68
CA GLN A 88 -6.63 -2.62 -6.49
C GLN A 88 -8.06 -3.15 -6.66
N ASP A 89 -8.25 -4.43 -6.93
CA ASP A 89 -9.55 -5.08 -7.08
C ASP A 89 -10.16 -5.57 -5.75
N ILE A 90 -9.69 -5.06 -4.62
CA ILE A 90 -10.11 -5.32 -3.24
C ILE A 90 -10.02 -6.81 -2.82
N GLY A 91 -10.46 -7.75 -3.67
CA GLY A 91 -10.34 -9.19 -3.45
C GLY A 91 -10.93 -9.70 -2.13
N LEU A 92 -12.11 -9.21 -1.74
CA LEU A 92 -12.83 -9.79 -0.60
C LEU A 92 -13.30 -11.20 -0.95
N LEU A 93 -13.23 -12.09 0.03
CA LEU A 93 -13.72 -13.46 -0.11
C LEU A 93 -15.26 -13.45 -0.09
N PRO A 94 -15.93 -13.83 -1.18
CA PRO A 94 -17.37 -13.63 -1.33
C PRO A 94 -18.22 -14.50 -0.40
N HIS A 95 -17.64 -15.59 0.11
CA HIS A 95 -18.28 -16.55 1.03
C HIS A 95 -18.06 -16.18 2.51
N LEU A 96 -17.27 -15.16 2.81
CA LEU A 96 -17.08 -14.65 4.16
C LEU A 96 -17.86 -13.36 4.37
N THR A 97 -18.32 -13.13 5.59
CA THR A 97 -18.91 -11.87 6.01
C THR A 97 -17.86 -10.74 6.01
N VAL A 98 -18.27 -9.51 6.27
CA VAL A 98 -17.38 -8.36 6.47
C VAL A 98 -16.42 -8.63 7.63
N ALA A 99 -16.93 -9.09 8.77
CA ALA A 99 -16.11 -9.44 9.94
C ALA A 99 -15.14 -10.60 9.61
N GLY A 100 -15.62 -11.64 8.92
CA GLY A 100 -14.79 -12.74 8.45
C GLY A 100 -13.67 -12.29 7.51
N ASN A 101 -13.98 -11.42 6.54
CA ASN A 101 -12.96 -10.85 5.66
C ASN A 101 -11.93 -10.03 6.41
N ALA A 102 -12.35 -9.16 7.33
CA ALA A 102 -11.43 -8.36 8.14
C ALA A 102 -10.55 -9.24 9.04
N GLY A 103 -11.11 -10.29 9.63
CA GLY A 103 -10.43 -11.15 10.60
C GLY A 103 -9.63 -12.32 10.03
N ILE A 104 -9.60 -12.54 8.70
CA ILE A 104 -8.99 -13.74 8.10
C ILE A 104 -7.49 -13.88 8.38
N VAL A 105 -6.73 -12.82 8.36
CA VAL A 105 -5.27 -12.88 8.57
C VAL A 105 -4.95 -13.19 10.04
N PRO A 106 -5.51 -12.51 11.04
CA PRO A 106 -5.41 -12.93 12.44
C PRO A 106 -5.81 -14.37 12.70
N GLU A 107 -6.86 -14.88 12.02
CA GLU A 107 -7.27 -16.27 12.12
C GLU A 107 -6.19 -17.23 11.61
N LEU A 108 -5.63 -16.96 10.44
CA LEU A 108 -4.52 -17.73 9.86
C LEU A 108 -3.23 -17.66 10.70
N GLU A 109 -3.07 -16.60 11.50
CA GLU A 109 -1.98 -16.43 12.47
C GLU A 109 -2.30 -17.10 13.83
N GLY A 110 -3.47 -17.75 13.97
CA GLY A 110 -3.85 -18.48 15.17
C GLY A 110 -4.22 -17.58 16.35
N TRP A 111 -4.71 -16.36 16.10
CA TRP A 111 -5.16 -15.49 17.19
C TRP A 111 -6.36 -16.09 17.90
N GLU A 112 -6.41 -15.93 19.23
CA GLU A 112 -7.56 -16.27 20.04
C GLU A 112 -8.82 -15.52 19.53
N THR A 113 -9.96 -16.21 19.49
CA THR A 113 -11.21 -15.70 18.91
C THR A 113 -11.62 -14.35 19.51
N ARG A 114 -11.62 -14.23 20.85
CA ARG A 114 -12.01 -12.99 21.53
C ARG A 114 -11.09 -11.81 21.15
N ARG A 115 -9.78 -12.03 21.04
CA ARG A 115 -8.82 -11.01 20.61
C ARG A 115 -9.06 -10.60 19.17
N ARG A 116 -9.31 -11.57 18.28
CA ARG A 116 -9.61 -11.33 16.87
C ARG A 116 -10.89 -10.51 16.69
N GLU A 117 -11.96 -10.88 17.37
CA GLU A 117 -13.26 -10.20 17.31
C GLU A 117 -13.13 -8.74 17.77
N ALA A 118 -12.51 -8.49 18.93
CA ALA A 118 -12.28 -7.14 19.42
C ALA A 118 -11.44 -6.29 18.43
N ARG A 119 -10.42 -6.90 17.80
CA ARG A 119 -9.60 -6.20 16.79
C ARG A 119 -10.39 -5.90 15.53
N VAL A 120 -11.22 -6.81 15.07
CA VAL A 120 -12.10 -6.61 13.91
C VAL A 120 -13.10 -5.49 14.17
N GLU A 121 -13.74 -5.48 15.34
CA GLU A 121 -14.65 -4.42 15.74
C GLU A 121 -13.97 -3.05 15.74
N GLU A 122 -12.80 -2.91 16.41
CA GLU A 122 -11.98 -1.69 16.41
C GLU A 122 -11.70 -1.18 14.98
N LEU A 123 -11.31 -2.08 14.08
CA LEU A 123 -10.92 -1.70 12.73
C LEU A 123 -12.11 -1.37 11.83
N LEU A 124 -13.24 -2.05 12.00
CA LEU A 124 -14.46 -1.73 11.28
C LEU A 124 -15.01 -0.35 11.71
N GLU A 125 -14.97 -0.03 13.01
CA GLU A 125 -15.27 1.33 13.50
C GLU A 125 -14.31 2.37 12.89
N LEU A 126 -13.01 2.09 12.89
CA LEU A 126 -11.99 2.99 12.32
C LEU A 126 -12.26 3.33 10.85
N VAL A 127 -12.74 2.37 10.06
CA VAL A 127 -13.04 2.59 8.64
C VAL A 127 -14.49 3.06 8.40
N GLY A 128 -15.23 3.42 9.46
CA GLY A 128 -16.60 3.92 9.36
C GLY A 128 -17.60 2.87 8.87
N LEU A 129 -17.43 1.62 9.30
CA LEU A 129 -18.33 0.49 9.05
C LEU A 129 -18.65 -0.23 10.38
N PRO A 130 -19.46 0.36 11.28
CA PRO A 130 -19.75 -0.23 12.57
C PRO A 130 -20.08 -1.71 12.52
N SER A 131 -19.38 -2.53 13.33
CA SER A 131 -19.48 -3.99 13.28
C SER A 131 -20.90 -4.48 13.54
N ALA A 132 -21.66 -3.80 14.42
CA ALA A 132 -23.04 -4.13 14.72
C ALA A 132 -23.96 -4.02 13.49
N GLU A 133 -23.64 -3.15 12.53
CA GLU A 133 -24.46 -2.93 11.33
C GLU A 133 -23.91 -3.70 10.13
N TYR A 134 -22.59 -3.76 9.97
CA TYR A 134 -21.95 -4.28 8.76
C TYR A 134 -21.29 -5.64 8.95
N GLY A 135 -20.97 -6.06 10.18
CA GLY A 135 -20.16 -7.23 10.46
C GLY A 135 -20.66 -8.52 9.81
N GLU A 136 -21.96 -8.73 9.81
CA GLU A 136 -22.61 -9.93 9.27
C GLU A 136 -22.98 -9.81 7.77
N ARG A 137 -22.78 -8.65 7.15
CA ARG A 137 -23.04 -8.49 5.71
C ARG A 137 -21.96 -9.23 4.88
N TYR A 138 -22.35 -9.60 3.66
CA TYR A 138 -21.45 -10.20 2.68
C TYR A 138 -20.97 -9.15 1.66
N PRO A 139 -19.84 -9.37 0.97
CA PRO A 139 -19.29 -8.42 0.00
C PRO A 139 -20.27 -7.94 -1.09
N HIS A 140 -21.18 -8.80 -1.53
CA HIS A 140 -22.19 -8.45 -2.54
C HIS A 140 -23.26 -7.46 -2.03
N GLN A 141 -23.38 -7.28 -0.72
CA GLN A 141 -24.32 -6.36 -0.08
C GLN A 141 -23.70 -4.97 0.16
N LEU A 142 -22.44 -4.78 -0.24
CA LEU A 142 -21.69 -3.56 -0.01
C LEU A 142 -21.51 -2.74 -1.30
N SER A 143 -21.44 -1.42 -1.17
CA SER A 143 -20.98 -0.54 -2.24
C SER A 143 -19.47 -0.76 -2.52
N GLY A 144 -18.97 -0.28 -3.67
CA GLY A 144 -17.54 -0.34 -4.00
C GLY A 144 -16.66 0.30 -2.91
N GLY A 145 -17.03 1.48 -2.43
CA GLY A 145 -16.31 2.17 -1.36
C GLY A 145 -16.36 1.44 -0.02
N GLN A 146 -17.50 0.81 0.32
CA GLN A 146 -17.59 -0.01 1.54
C GLN A 146 -16.67 -1.24 1.44
N ARG A 147 -16.64 -1.92 0.30
CA ARG A 147 -15.69 -3.03 0.06
C ARG A 147 -14.24 -2.59 0.20
N GLN A 148 -13.89 -1.40 -0.32
CA GLN A 148 -12.54 -0.82 -0.19
C GLN A 148 -12.17 -0.64 1.29
N ARG A 149 -13.05 -0.08 2.08
CA ARG A 149 -12.86 0.12 3.53
C ARG A 149 -12.66 -1.20 4.29
N VAL A 150 -13.43 -2.24 3.95
CA VAL A 150 -13.20 -3.60 4.50
C VAL A 150 -11.82 -4.15 4.11
N GLY A 151 -11.37 -3.90 2.87
CA GLY A 151 -10.02 -4.27 2.42
C GLY A 151 -8.91 -3.60 3.24
N VAL A 152 -9.09 -2.32 3.61
CA VAL A 152 -8.17 -1.59 4.50
C VAL A 152 -8.18 -2.18 5.91
N ALA A 153 -9.37 -2.46 6.48
CA ALA A 153 -9.50 -3.09 7.79
C ALA A 153 -8.78 -4.46 7.81
N ARG A 154 -8.99 -5.30 6.78
CA ARG A 154 -8.30 -6.59 6.63
C ARG A 154 -6.78 -6.45 6.61
N ALA A 155 -6.26 -5.47 5.88
CA ALA A 155 -4.82 -5.24 5.78
C ALA A 155 -4.18 -4.86 7.13
N LEU A 156 -4.93 -4.17 8.00
CA LEU A 156 -4.49 -3.73 9.31
C LEU A 156 -4.69 -4.77 10.42
N ALA A 157 -5.49 -5.81 10.18
CA ALA A 157 -6.02 -6.67 11.24
C ALA A 157 -4.95 -7.43 12.03
N ALA A 158 -3.94 -7.99 11.35
CA ALA A 158 -2.85 -8.72 11.99
C ALA A 158 -1.75 -7.82 12.57
N ASP A 159 -1.99 -6.50 12.65
CA ASP A 159 -1.03 -5.50 13.13
C ASP A 159 0.34 -5.57 12.42
N PRO A 160 0.39 -5.61 11.07
CA PRO A 160 1.63 -5.79 10.33
C PRO A 160 2.57 -4.60 10.49
N PRO A 161 3.90 -4.80 10.47
CA PRO A 161 4.88 -3.71 10.47
C PRO A 161 4.95 -2.95 9.13
N LEU A 162 4.47 -3.58 8.04
CA LEU A 162 4.49 -3.03 6.68
C LEU A 162 3.10 -3.06 6.06
N LEU A 163 2.71 -1.95 5.45
CA LEU A 163 1.48 -1.81 4.69
C LEU A 163 1.79 -1.54 3.22
N LEU A 164 1.20 -2.29 2.34
CA LEU A 164 1.23 -2.09 0.89
C LEU A 164 -0.19 -1.80 0.41
N LEU A 165 -0.40 -0.70 -0.30
CA LEU A 165 -1.72 -0.29 -0.72
C LEU A 165 -1.70 0.11 -2.20
N ASP A 166 -2.46 -0.61 -3.01
CA ASP A 166 -2.57 -0.34 -4.46
C ASP A 166 -3.88 0.40 -4.73
N GLU A 167 -3.79 1.71 -4.96
CA GLU A 167 -4.92 2.65 -5.16
C GLU A 167 -6.01 2.55 -4.06
N PRO A 168 -5.64 2.66 -2.77
CA PRO A 168 -6.54 2.31 -1.65
C PRO A 168 -7.76 3.23 -1.52
N PHE A 169 -7.77 4.38 -2.17
CA PHE A 169 -8.84 5.38 -2.04
C PHE A 169 -9.58 5.65 -3.36
N ALA A 170 -9.28 4.94 -4.45
CA ALA A 170 -9.80 5.23 -5.80
C ALA A 170 -11.33 5.10 -5.91
N ALA A 171 -11.93 4.12 -5.23
CA ALA A 171 -13.37 3.83 -5.32
C ALA A 171 -14.24 4.63 -4.35
N LEU A 172 -13.68 5.66 -3.67
CA LEU A 172 -14.37 6.44 -2.66
C LEU A 172 -14.87 7.78 -3.22
N ASP A 173 -16.03 8.23 -2.73
CA ASP A 173 -16.46 9.61 -2.92
C ASP A 173 -15.51 10.60 -2.22
N PRO A 174 -15.49 11.87 -2.63
CA PRO A 174 -14.50 12.84 -2.15
C PRO A 174 -14.49 13.06 -0.62
N ILE A 175 -15.64 12.97 0.04
CA ILE A 175 -15.77 13.18 1.50
C ILE A 175 -15.20 11.98 2.23
N THR A 176 -15.71 10.79 1.95
CA THR A 176 -15.24 9.52 2.53
C THR A 176 -13.77 9.27 2.26
N ARG A 177 -13.28 9.62 1.05
CA ARG A 177 -11.85 9.54 0.69
C ARG A 177 -11.00 10.36 1.65
N ARG A 178 -11.38 11.61 1.90
CA ARG A 178 -10.65 12.52 2.78
C ARG A 178 -10.63 12.02 4.22
N GLU A 179 -11.78 11.57 4.72
CA GLU A 179 -11.92 11.00 6.06
C GLU A 179 -11.00 9.76 6.24
N LEU A 180 -11.01 8.83 5.28
CA LEU A 180 -10.18 7.64 5.34
C LEU A 180 -8.68 7.94 5.21
N GLN A 181 -8.30 8.92 4.39
CA GLN A 181 -6.90 9.39 4.30
C GLN A 181 -6.42 9.97 5.63
N ASP A 182 -7.25 10.79 6.31
CA ASP A 182 -6.92 11.38 7.60
C ASP A 182 -6.84 10.30 8.70
N ALA A 183 -7.78 9.37 8.72
CA ALA A 183 -7.77 8.23 9.63
C ALA A 183 -6.52 7.34 9.42
N PHE A 184 -6.18 7.04 8.15
CA PHE A 184 -4.98 6.26 7.80
C PHE A 184 -3.70 6.97 8.25
N ARG A 185 -3.56 8.27 7.95
CA ARG A 185 -2.40 9.07 8.36
C ARG A 185 -2.27 9.15 9.89
N GLY A 186 -3.40 9.33 10.58
CA GLY A 186 -3.43 9.34 12.06
C GLY A 186 -2.99 8.00 12.65
N LEU A 187 -3.49 6.89 12.09
CA LEU A 187 -3.12 5.55 12.52
C LEU A 187 -1.64 5.25 12.25
N GLN A 188 -1.16 5.56 11.05
CA GLN A 188 0.22 5.35 10.63
C GLN A 188 1.19 6.08 11.58
N ARG A 189 0.92 7.35 11.88
CA ARG A 189 1.73 8.14 12.83
C ARG A 189 1.68 7.58 14.25
N LYS A 190 0.49 7.20 14.72
CA LYS A 190 0.29 6.65 16.07
C LYS A 190 1.03 5.32 16.27
N LEU A 191 1.03 4.47 15.24
CA LEU A 191 1.59 3.11 15.30
C LEU A 191 3.00 3.00 14.68
N ALA A 192 3.54 4.11 14.14
CA ALA A 192 4.84 4.15 13.45
C ALA A 192 4.99 3.02 12.41
N LYS A 193 3.92 2.71 11.66
CA LYS A 193 3.96 1.66 10.62
C LYS A 193 4.65 2.17 9.36
N THR A 194 5.45 1.31 8.74
CA THR A 194 5.98 1.59 7.40
C THR A 194 4.89 1.35 6.36
N ALA A 195 4.70 2.25 5.42
CA ALA A 195 3.70 2.11 4.38
C ALA A 195 4.23 2.48 3.00
N ILE A 196 3.85 1.72 1.99
CA ILE A 196 4.05 2.08 0.59
C ILE A 196 2.70 2.03 -0.10
N PHE A 197 2.27 3.13 -0.69
CA PHE A 197 1.02 3.13 -1.44
C PHE A 197 1.19 3.66 -2.86
N VAL A 198 0.36 3.16 -3.75
CA VAL A 198 0.30 3.56 -5.14
C VAL A 198 -0.89 4.48 -5.34
N THR A 199 -0.66 5.60 -6.01
CA THR A 199 -1.74 6.47 -6.47
C THR A 199 -1.33 7.18 -7.77
N HIS A 200 -2.31 7.66 -8.51
CA HIS A 200 -2.12 8.58 -9.64
C HIS A 200 -2.48 10.03 -9.26
N ASP A 201 -3.01 10.25 -8.04
CA ASP A 201 -3.42 11.56 -7.54
C ASP A 201 -2.30 12.18 -6.67
N MET A 202 -1.72 13.29 -7.17
CA MET A 202 -0.67 14.03 -6.46
C MET A 202 -1.15 14.65 -5.14
N ARG A 203 -2.41 15.11 -5.09
CA ARG A 203 -2.98 15.71 -3.87
C ARG A 203 -3.12 14.67 -2.78
N GLU A 204 -3.54 13.47 -3.17
CA GLU A 204 -3.58 12.31 -2.29
C GLU A 204 -2.19 11.96 -1.78
N ALA A 205 -1.23 11.81 -2.69
CA ALA A 205 0.16 11.49 -2.35
C ALA A 205 0.76 12.52 -1.37
N ALA A 206 0.65 13.81 -1.67
CA ALA A 206 1.16 14.88 -0.81
C ALA A 206 0.47 14.97 0.55
N ARG A 207 -0.82 14.59 0.64
CA ARG A 207 -1.57 14.60 1.90
C ARG A 207 -1.16 13.48 2.83
N VAL A 208 -0.88 12.28 2.30
CA VAL A 208 -0.74 11.05 3.07
C VAL A 208 0.71 10.65 3.29
N ALA A 209 1.59 10.86 2.31
CA ALA A 209 2.97 10.39 2.34
C ALA A 209 3.94 11.38 2.98
N ASP A 210 5.02 10.83 3.52
CA ASP A 210 6.19 11.58 3.98
C ASP A 210 7.15 11.83 2.79
N ARG A 211 7.23 10.85 1.87
CA ARG A 211 8.00 10.94 0.63
C ARG A 211 7.23 10.44 -0.57
N LEU A 212 7.62 10.95 -1.73
CA LEU A 212 7.06 10.60 -3.03
C LEU A 212 8.15 10.03 -3.92
N ALA A 213 7.82 8.99 -4.69
CA ALA A 213 8.66 8.45 -5.75
C ALA A 213 7.88 8.50 -7.07
N LEU A 214 8.31 9.35 -7.99
CA LEU A 214 7.71 9.48 -9.31
C LEU A 214 8.33 8.47 -10.27
N LEU A 215 7.51 7.56 -10.77
CA LEU A 215 7.90 6.57 -11.77
C LEU A 215 7.34 6.94 -13.15
N ALA A 216 8.20 6.87 -14.17
CA ALA A 216 7.80 6.93 -15.57
C ALA A 216 8.59 5.88 -16.36
N ASP A 217 7.89 5.18 -17.27
CA ASP A 217 8.48 4.16 -18.15
C ASP A 217 9.38 3.14 -17.43
N GLY A 218 8.95 2.74 -16.23
CA GLY A 218 9.67 1.78 -15.38
C GLY A 218 10.88 2.34 -14.64
N ARG A 219 11.15 3.65 -14.68
CA ARG A 219 12.29 4.31 -14.04
C ARG A 219 11.84 5.29 -12.97
N LEU A 220 12.68 5.44 -11.95
CA LEU A 220 12.55 6.48 -10.96
C LEU A 220 13.00 7.81 -11.58
N LEU A 221 12.09 8.78 -11.71
CA LEU A 221 12.40 10.13 -12.20
C LEU A 221 12.75 11.07 -11.06
N ALA A 222 12.02 11.01 -9.96
CA ALA A 222 12.25 11.87 -8.80
C ALA A 222 11.88 11.12 -7.51
N TYR A 223 12.58 11.45 -6.43
CA TYR A 223 12.34 10.92 -5.08
C TYR A 223 12.66 12.00 -4.06
N GLY A 224 11.73 12.28 -3.17
CA GLY A 224 11.88 13.32 -2.14
C GLY A 224 10.59 13.58 -1.38
N THR A 225 10.59 14.60 -0.54
CA THR A 225 9.39 15.09 0.12
C THR A 225 8.43 15.73 -0.90
N PRO A 226 7.13 15.92 -0.55
CA PRO A 226 6.20 16.66 -1.42
C PRO A 226 6.73 18.04 -1.85
N ASP A 227 7.35 18.78 -0.92
CA ASP A 227 7.90 20.11 -1.19
C ASP A 227 9.12 20.06 -2.14
N GLU A 228 10.00 19.07 -1.96
CA GLU A 228 11.16 18.85 -2.84
C GLU A 228 10.71 18.51 -4.27
N LEU A 229 9.66 17.68 -4.42
CA LEU A 229 9.12 17.38 -5.75
C LEU A 229 8.43 18.59 -6.38
N ALA A 230 7.68 19.37 -5.60
CA ALA A 230 7.03 20.59 -6.08
C ALA A 230 8.06 21.64 -6.57
N ALA A 231 9.23 21.71 -5.93
CA ALA A 231 10.34 22.59 -6.30
C ALA A 231 11.22 22.04 -7.44
N ASN A 232 10.98 20.81 -7.90
CA ASN A 232 11.82 20.16 -8.90
C ASN A 232 11.74 20.87 -10.25
N GLN A 233 12.92 21.13 -10.87
CA GLN A 233 13.02 21.85 -12.13
C GLN A 233 13.12 20.94 -13.37
N ASP A 234 13.20 19.61 -13.18
CA ASP A 234 13.22 18.67 -14.28
C ASP A 234 11.94 18.79 -15.12
N PRO A 235 12.03 19.02 -16.44
CA PRO A 235 10.85 19.19 -17.29
C PRO A 235 9.88 18.01 -17.26
N ALA A 236 10.38 16.78 -17.13
CA ALA A 236 9.54 15.58 -17.07
C ALA A 236 8.74 15.52 -15.76
N VAL A 237 9.38 15.89 -14.63
CA VAL A 237 8.71 15.99 -13.32
C VAL A 237 7.66 17.09 -13.36
N ARG A 238 7.99 18.28 -13.84
CA ARG A 238 7.05 19.42 -13.97
C ARG A 238 5.85 19.10 -14.85
N THR A 239 6.08 18.45 -15.99
CA THR A 239 4.99 18.04 -16.89
C THR A 239 4.02 17.09 -16.18
N PHE A 240 4.55 16.15 -15.34
CA PHE A 240 3.69 15.25 -14.57
C PHE A 240 2.89 16.01 -13.51
N LEU A 241 3.53 16.90 -12.75
CA LEU A 241 2.88 17.69 -11.70
C LEU A 241 1.74 18.55 -12.24
N GLN A 242 1.99 19.26 -13.34
CA GLN A 242 0.99 20.11 -14.01
C GLN A 242 -0.20 19.31 -14.55
N ALA A 243 0.02 18.09 -15.06
CA ALA A 243 -1.04 17.22 -15.53
C ALA A 243 -1.95 16.67 -14.41
N GLY A 244 -1.48 16.68 -13.17
CA GLY A 244 -2.24 16.24 -11.99
C GLY A 244 -3.00 17.35 -11.26
N GLU A 245 -2.91 18.60 -11.71
CA GLU A 245 -3.59 19.76 -11.14
C GLU A 245 -4.96 20.08 -11.79
N GLY A 246 -5.30 19.38 -12.89
CA GLY A 246 -6.49 19.59 -13.71
C GLY A 246 -7.75 18.82 -13.25
#